data_3378479d99002eba5e0e1b2b0fcd05d6
#
_entry.id   3378479d99002eba5e0e1b2b0fcd05d6
#
_cell.length_a   1.000
_cell.length_b   1.000
_cell.length_c   1.000
_cell.angle_alpha   90.00
_cell.angle_beta   90.00
_cell.angle_gamma   90.00
#
_symmetry.space_group_name_H-M   'P 1'
#
loop_
_entity.id
_entity.type
_entity.pdbx_description
1 polymer ?
#
loop_
_entity_poly.entity_id
_entity_poly.type
_entity_poly.pdbx_seq_one_letter_code
_entity_poly.pdbx_strand_id
1 'polypeptide(L)'
;DLALVVAGTKYRGEFEKRLKKIVNEVQESNDVILFIDEIHTLVGAGAAEGAIDASNILKPALARGELQVIGATTADEYRKYIEKDAALERRFQPIYISEPSIEETVKILQGLRDKYEAHHKIKITDEALKAAAHLSARYVSGRFLPDKAIDLIDEAASRIKLQNTVSPPDMKEVEIELNKIRKEKESAVKLQEFEKAAQLRDKEKKLEAELQKMKEKWETGRRVNKVGVTEEDIAEIVSSWTGIPIFSLKEEEAKKLLRMEEELHKRIIGQDEAIISISKAIRRARAGMKSPKRPIGSFIFLGPTGVGKTELARTLAEFLFGDENALLSLDMSEYMEKFAVSRLVGAPPGYVGYEEGGQLTEKVRRKPYSVILLDEIEKAH
;
A
#
# COMPACT_ATOMS: atom_id res chain seq x y z
N ASP A 1 -6.52 -6.30 -24.38
CA ASP A 1 -5.96 -5.02 -23.93
C ASP A 1 -5.92 -4.05 -25.12
N LEU A 2 -6.65 -2.94 -25.01
CA LEU A 2 -6.75 -1.92 -26.07
C LEU A 2 -5.45 -1.14 -26.24
N ALA A 3 -4.67 -0.97 -25.19
CA ALA A 3 -3.38 -0.28 -25.24
C ALA A 3 -2.41 -1.02 -26.19
N LEU A 4 -2.46 -2.36 -26.23
CA LEU A 4 -1.65 -3.16 -27.14
C LEU A 4 -2.10 -3.01 -28.61
N VAL A 5 -3.39 -2.81 -28.85
CA VAL A 5 -3.90 -2.59 -30.22
C VAL A 5 -3.50 -1.20 -30.73
N VAL A 6 -3.41 -0.22 -29.85
CA VAL A 6 -2.92 1.15 -30.14
C VAL A 6 -1.39 1.18 -30.29
N ALA A 7 -0.67 0.32 -29.56
CA ALA A 7 0.80 0.30 -29.57
C ALA A 7 1.34 0.09 -30.99
N GLY A 8 2.24 0.98 -31.42
CA GLY A 8 2.88 0.94 -32.74
C GLY A 8 2.05 1.50 -33.89
N THR A 9 0.86 2.07 -33.64
CA THR A 9 0.11 2.82 -34.66
C THR A 9 0.54 4.28 -34.66
N LYS A 10 1.09 4.77 -35.77
CA LYS A 10 1.48 6.19 -35.93
C LYS A 10 0.31 7.08 -36.34
N TYR A 11 -0.73 6.50 -36.91
CA TYR A 11 -1.87 7.24 -37.46
C TYR A 11 -3.19 6.62 -36.99
N ARG A 12 -4.18 7.47 -36.77
CA ARG A 12 -5.56 7.09 -36.37
C ARG A 12 -6.16 5.99 -37.26
N GLY A 13 -5.99 6.07 -38.56
CA GLY A 13 -6.55 5.10 -39.50
C GLY A 13 -5.94 3.68 -39.42
N GLU A 14 -4.75 3.51 -38.86
CA GLU A 14 -4.15 2.19 -38.64
C GLU A 14 -4.81 1.45 -37.49
N PHE A 15 -5.08 2.15 -36.40
CA PHE A 15 -5.82 1.58 -35.26
C PHE A 15 -7.24 1.18 -35.68
N GLU A 16 -7.96 2.06 -36.34
CA GLU A 16 -9.31 1.79 -36.82
C GLU A 16 -9.34 0.53 -37.74
N LYS A 17 -8.36 0.41 -38.64
CA LYS A 17 -8.22 -0.76 -39.51
C LYS A 17 -7.94 -2.03 -38.70
N ARG A 18 -7.05 -2.00 -37.70
CA ARG A 18 -6.73 -3.16 -36.85
C ARG A 18 -7.96 -3.59 -36.05
N LEU A 19 -8.66 -2.63 -35.44
CA LEU A 19 -9.84 -2.92 -34.64
C LEU A 19 -10.98 -3.48 -35.52
N LYS A 20 -11.21 -2.89 -36.68
CA LYS A 20 -12.19 -3.45 -37.65
C LYS A 20 -11.84 -4.86 -38.08
N LYS A 21 -10.54 -5.12 -38.30
CA LYS A 21 -10.11 -6.47 -38.68
C LYS A 21 -10.40 -7.49 -37.58
N ILE A 22 -10.09 -7.14 -36.32
CA ILE A 22 -10.40 -7.98 -35.13
C ILE A 22 -11.92 -8.23 -35.05
N VAL A 23 -12.72 -7.16 -35.17
CA VAL A 23 -14.19 -7.27 -35.12
C VAL A 23 -14.72 -8.20 -36.20
N ASN A 24 -14.25 -8.06 -37.45
CA ASN A 24 -14.68 -8.92 -38.57
C ASN A 24 -14.27 -10.37 -38.34
N GLU A 25 -13.04 -10.65 -37.91
CA GLU A 25 -12.58 -12.01 -37.59
C GLU A 25 -13.41 -12.66 -36.48
N VAL A 26 -13.81 -11.89 -35.45
CA VAL A 26 -14.67 -12.37 -34.36
C VAL A 26 -16.10 -12.62 -34.88
N GLN A 27 -16.62 -11.77 -35.77
CA GLN A 27 -17.97 -11.95 -36.37
C GLN A 27 -18.04 -13.17 -37.28
N GLU A 28 -16.96 -13.48 -37.99
CA GLU A 28 -16.86 -14.66 -38.83
C GLU A 28 -16.75 -15.97 -38.02
N SER A 29 -16.28 -15.86 -36.78
CA SER A 29 -16.09 -16.98 -35.84
C SER A 29 -17.20 -17.01 -34.80
N ASN A 30 -18.13 -17.95 -34.89
CA ASN A 30 -19.26 -18.06 -33.97
C ASN A 30 -18.89 -18.53 -32.55
N ASP A 31 -17.63 -18.94 -32.31
CA ASP A 31 -17.16 -19.56 -31.06
C ASP A 31 -16.29 -18.66 -30.23
N VAL A 32 -16.20 -17.36 -30.57
CA VAL A 32 -15.31 -16.41 -29.88
C VAL A 32 -16.09 -15.43 -28.99
N ILE A 33 -15.72 -15.37 -27.72
CA ILE A 33 -16.17 -14.33 -26.79
C ILE A 33 -15.02 -13.32 -26.62
N LEU A 34 -15.29 -12.07 -26.92
CA LEU A 34 -14.31 -11.00 -26.80
C LEU A 34 -14.28 -10.47 -25.35
N PHE A 35 -13.16 -10.61 -24.66
CA PHE A 35 -12.95 -9.97 -23.37
C PHE A 35 -12.23 -8.63 -23.58
N ILE A 36 -12.80 -7.54 -23.05
CA ILE A 36 -12.24 -6.18 -23.13
C ILE A 36 -12.00 -5.67 -21.73
N ASP A 37 -10.72 -5.54 -21.36
CA ASP A 37 -10.34 -4.91 -20.12
C ASP A 37 -10.44 -3.38 -20.25
N GLU A 38 -10.75 -2.71 -19.14
CA GLU A 38 -10.96 -1.26 -19.09
C GLU A 38 -11.91 -0.74 -20.19
N ILE A 39 -13.06 -1.41 -20.36
CA ILE A 39 -14.01 -1.12 -21.47
C ILE A 39 -14.45 0.35 -21.51
N HIS A 40 -14.37 1.08 -20.39
CA HIS A 40 -14.67 2.51 -20.33
C HIS A 40 -13.75 3.35 -21.24
N THR A 41 -12.53 2.87 -21.51
CA THR A 41 -11.59 3.53 -22.42
C THR A 41 -12.10 3.63 -23.86
N LEU A 42 -13.00 2.74 -24.26
CA LEU A 42 -13.67 2.80 -25.56
C LEU A 42 -14.59 4.03 -25.70
N VAL A 43 -15.17 4.51 -24.60
CA VAL A 43 -16.18 5.57 -24.57
C VAL A 43 -15.60 6.90 -24.15
N GLY A 44 -14.63 6.89 -23.22
CA GLY A 44 -14.04 8.11 -22.62
C GLY A 44 -12.95 8.77 -23.46
N ALA A 45 -12.47 8.10 -24.48
CA ALA A 45 -11.37 8.58 -25.31
C ALA A 45 -11.70 9.78 -26.21
N GLY A 46 -12.95 10.21 -26.28
CA GLY A 46 -13.41 11.30 -27.16
C GLY A 46 -13.16 12.73 -26.66
N ALA A 47 -12.66 12.94 -25.45
CA ALA A 47 -12.50 14.28 -24.85
C ALA A 47 -11.11 14.91 -25.04
N ALA A 48 -10.09 14.16 -25.44
CA ALA A 48 -8.78 14.70 -25.77
C ALA A 48 -8.57 14.76 -27.28
N GLU A 49 -8.03 15.87 -27.80
CA GLU A 49 -7.68 16.01 -29.21
C GLU A 49 -6.77 14.86 -29.65
N GLY A 50 -7.30 13.95 -30.45
CA GLY A 50 -6.61 12.75 -30.95
C GLY A 50 -7.06 11.41 -30.35
N ALA A 51 -7.99 11.39 -29.41
CA ALA A 51 -8.52 10.17 -28.83
C ALA A 51 -9.38 9.39 -29.85
N ILE A 52 -9.09 8.11 -29.91
CA ILE A 52 -9.62 7.17 -30.91
C ILE A 52 -11.02 6.75 -30.48
N ASP A 53 -12.01 7.08 -31.26
CA ASP A 53 -13.40 6.68 -31.01
C ASP A 53 -13.64 5.23 -31.45
N ALA A 54 -13.06 4.30 -30.67
CA ALA A 54 -13.26 2.87 -30.87
C ALA A 54 -14.72 2.45 -30.66
N SER A 55 -15.49 3.28 -29.92
CA SER A 55 -16.90 2.99 -29.66
C SER A 55 -17.75 3.05 -30.93
N ASN A 56 -17.43 3.94 -31.88
CA ASN A 56 -18.13 3.99 -33.16
C ASN A 56 -17.93 2.76 -34.04
N ILE A 57 -16.87 1.99 -33.81
CA ILE A 57 -16.60 0.75 -34.53
C ILE A 57 -17.34 -0.42 -33.87
N LEU A 58 -17.34 -0.47 -32.54
CA LEU A 58 -17.93 -1.58 -31.79
C LEU A 58 -19.44 -1.44 -31.59
N LYS A 59 -19.96 -0.23 -31.39
CA LYS A 59 -21.39 0.03 -31.16
C LYS A 59 -22.31 -0.62 -32.22
N PRO A 60 -22.06 -0.51 -33.53
CA PRO A 60 -22.92 -1.13 -34.51
C PRO A 60 -22.97 -2.67 -34.42
N ALA A 61 -21.83 -3.30 -34.19
CA ALA A 61 -21.73 -4.75 -34.05
C ALA A 61 -22.37 -5.27 -32.78
N LEU A 62 -22.17 -4.53 -31.65
CA LEU A 62 -22.86 -4.81 -30.40
C LEU A 62 -24.37 -4.58 -30.51
N ALA A 63 -24.78 -3.52 -31.23
CA ALA A 63 -26.20 -3.20 -31.43
C ALA A 63 -26.95 -4.30 -32.21
N ARG A 64 -26.28 -4.94 -33.17
CA ARG A 64 -26.85 -6.04 -33.97
C ARG A 64 -26.76 -7.41 -33.30
N GLY A 65 -26.04 -7.50 -32.12
CA GLY A 65 -25.79 -8.79 -31.45
C GLY A 65 -24.80 -9.70 -32.18
N GLU A 66 -23.97 -9.13 -33.02
CA GLU A 66 -22.98 -9.86 -33.84
C GLU A 66 -21.68 -10.16 -33.06
N LEU A 67 -21.53 -9.58 -31.87
CA LEU A 67 -20.39 -9.77 -30.96
C LEU A 67 -20.86 -10.20 -29.59
N GLN A 68 -20.24 -11.25 -29.07
CA GLN A 68 -20.34 -11.60 -27.65
C GLN A 68 -19.15 -10.96 -26.92
N VAL A 69 -19.44 -10.06 -25.97
CA VAL A 69 -18.42 -9.28 -25.29
C VAL A 69 -18.59 -9.35 -23.77
N ILE A 70 -17.49 -9.58 -23.08
CA ILE A 70 -17.36 -9.40 -21.63
C ILE A 70 -16.48 -8.19 -21.42
N GLY A 71 -16.99 -7.13 -20.79
CA GLY A 71 -16.24 -5.94 -20.47
C GLY A 71 -15.92 -5.88 -18.96
N ALA A 72 -14.67 -5.56 -18.62
CA ALA A 72 -14.28 -5.27 -17.25
C ALA A 72 -14.07 -3.76 -17.06
N THR A 73 -14.56 -3.23 -15.94
CA THR A 73 -14.38 -1.81 -15.56
C THR A 73 -14.65 -1.61 -14.08
N THR A 74 -14.32 -0.44 -13.54
CA THR A 74 -14.69 -0.07 -12.17
C THR A 74 -16.13 0.46 -12.12
N ALA A 75 -16.77 0.39 -10.93
CA ALA A 75 -18.15 0.88 -10.75
C ALA A 75 -18.28 2.39 -11.05
N ASP A 76 -17.26 3.18 -10.72
CA ASP A 76 -17.26 4.63 -10.95
C ASP A 76 -17.10 4.96 -12.45
N GLU A 77 -16.21 4.25 -13.15
CA GLU A 77 -16.01 4.41 -14.59
C GLU A 77 -17.25 3.92 -15.39
N TYR A 78 -17.90 2.84 -14.91
CA TYR A 78 -19.16 2.38 -15.48
C TYR A 78 -20.22 3.47 -15.44
N ARG A 79 -20.46 4.08 -14.27
CA ARG A 79 -21.43 5.18 -14.10
C ARG A 79 -21.08 6.42 -14.92
N LYS A 80 -19.78 6.74 -15.01
CA LYS A 80 -19.31 7.93 -15.70
C LYS A 80 -19.41 7.83 -17.22
N TYR A 81 -19.12 6.67 -17.79
CA TYR A 81 -18.96 6.49 -19.24
C TYR A 81 -19.97 5.55 -19.87
N ILE A 82 -20.25 4.39 -19.27
CA ILE A 82 -21.10 3.35 -19.91
C ILE A 82 -22.59 3.65 -19.67
N GLU A 83 -22.98 3.93 -18.43
CA GLU A 83 -24.37 4.21 -18.04
C GLU A 83 -24.94 5.47 -18.71
N LYS A 84 -24.08 6.44 -19.04
CA LYS A 84 -24.49 7.64 -19.77
C LYS A 84 -24.66 7.43 -21.28
N ASP A 85 -24.15 6.36 -21.82
CA ASP A 85 -24.29 6.02 -23.24
C ASP A 85 -25.46 5.05 -23.45
N ALA A 86 -26.62 5.57 -23.82
CA ALA A 86 -27.85 4.79 -23.98
C ALA A 86 -27.73 3.61 -24.98
N ALA A 87 -26.76 3.63 -25.88
CA ALA A 87 -26.53 2.54 -26.83
C ALA A 87 -25.77 1.38 -26.18
N LEU A 88 -24.85 1.67 -25.28
CA LEU A 88 -24.07 0.67 -24.54
C LEU A 88 -24.83 0.15 -23.30
N GLU A 89 -25.49 1.04 -22.55
CA GLU A 89 -26.29 0.69 -21.38
C GLU A 89 -27.29 -0.43 -21.69
N ARG A 90 -28.00 -0.35 -22.83
CA ARG A 90 -28.98 -1.34 -23.26
C ARG A 90 -28.39 -2.68 -23.72
N ARG A 91 -27.06 -2.76 -23.89
CA ARG A 91 -26.37 -3.92 -24.44
C ARG A 91 -25.53 -4.67 -23.42
N PHE A 92 -25.11 -3.99 -22.37
CA PHE A 92 -24.34 -4.59 -21.29
C PHE A 92 -25.20 -4.75 -20.04
N GLN A 93 -25.28 -5.97 -19.54
CA GLN A 93 -25.86 -6.25 -18.24
C GLN A 93 -24.77 -6.08 -17.19
N PRO A 94 -24.89 -5.14 -16.23
CA PRO A 94 -23.89 -4.97 -15.18
C PRO A 94 -23.92 -6.15 -14.20
N ILE A 95 -22.73 -6.73 -13.97
CA ILE A 95 -22.48 -7.76 -12.97
C ILE A 95 -21.50 -7.17 -11.95
N TYR A 96 -21.97 -6.94 -10.74
CA TYR A 96 -21.14 -6.39 -9.68
C TYR A 96 -20.38 -7.50 -8.98
N ILE A 97 -19.04 -7.38 -8.99
CA ILE A 97 -18.12 -8.27 -8.27
C ILE A 97 -17.70 -7.54 -7.01
N SER A 98 -18.05 -8.08 -5.85
CA SER A 98 -17.69 -7.52 -4.55
C SER A 98 -16.28 -7.91 -4.13
N GLU A 99 -15.70 -7.11 -3.24
CA GLU A 99 -14.45 -7.43 -2.56
C GLU A 99 -14.61 -8.75 -1.78
N PRO A 100 -13.65 -9.69 -1.87
CA PRO A 100 -13.73 -10.95 -1.12
C PRO A 100 -13.58 -10.71 0.39
N SER A 101 -14.16 -11.60 1.19
CA SER A 101 -13.96 -11.63 2.64
C SER A 101 -12.52 -11.97 3.01
N ILE A 102 -12.15 -11.78 4.27
CA ILE A 102 -10.82 -12.12 4.77
C ILE A 102 -10.55 -13.62 4.61
N GLU A 103 -11.53 -14.47 4.92
CA GLU A 103 -11.41 -15.92 4.78
C GLU A 103 -11.24 -16.36 3.32
N GLU A 104 -11.99 -15.75 2.41
CA GLU A 104 -11.83 -15.99 0.97
C GLU A 104 -10.47 -15.52 0.47
N THR A 105 -10.01 -14.37 0.94
CA THR A 105 -8.67 -13.84 0.64
C THR A 105 -7.58 -14.82 1.10
N VAL A 106 -7.67 -15.38 2.30
CA VAL A 106 -6.71 -16.40 2.75
C VAL A 106 -6.69 -17.61 1.80
N LYS A 107 -7.85 -18.08 1.33
CA LYS A 107 -7.91 -19.19 0.34
C LYS A 107 -7.29 -18.81 -1.00
N ILE A 108 -7.52 -17.59 -1.46
CA ILE A 108 -6.90 -17.06 -2.69
C ILE A 108 -5.38 -17.05 -2.54
N LEU A 109 -4.86 -16.53 -1.42
CA LEU A 109 -3.43 -16.50 -1.13
C LEU A 109 -2.81 -17.91 -1.06
N GLN A 110 -3.53 -18.86 -0.46
CA GLN A 110 -3.11 -20.27 -0.44
C GLN A 110 -2.99 -20.86 -1.84
N GLY A 111 -3.94 -20.54 -2.74
CA GLY A 111 -3.89 -20.96 -4.14
C GLY A 111 -2.75 -20.33 -4.95
N LEU A 112 -2.30 -19.13 -4.54
CA LEU A 112 -1.20 -18.41 -5.20
C LEU A 112 0.17 -18.75 -4.61
N ARG A 113 0.25 -19.32 -3.40
CA ARG A 113 1.47 -19.59 -2.64
C ARG A 113 2.58 -20.23 -3.47
N ASP A 114 2.28 -21.33 -4.13
CA ASP A 114 3.29 -22.11 -4.87
C ASP A 114 3.93 -21.28 -6.00
N LYS A 115 3.17 -20.38 -6.64
CA LYS A 115 3.67 -19.49 -7.69
C LYS A 115 4.64 -18.46 -7.12
N TYR A 116 4.28 -17.83 -5.98
CA TYR A 116 5.13 -16.85 -5.30
C TYR A 116 6.37 -17.50 -4.68
N GLU A 117 6.24 -18.68 -4.05
CA GLU A 117 7.37 -19.45 -3.55
C GLU A 117 8.36 -19.84 -4.66
N ALA A 118 7.85 -20.25 -5.82
CA ALA A 118 8.69 -20.57 -6.97
C ALA A 118 9.40 -19.34 -7.54
N HIS A 119 8.70 -18.20 -7.61
CA HIS A 119 9.27 -16.95 -8.13
C HIS A 119 10.35 -16.37 -7.23
N HIS A 120 10.08 -16.26 -5.93
CA HIS A 120 11.02 -15.69 -4.96
C HIS A 120 12.03 -16.70 -4.43
N LYS A 121 11.78 -18.01 -4.56
CA LYS A 121 12.56 -19.13 -3.99
C LYS A 121 12.60 -19.08 -2.46
N ILE A 122 11.51 -18.65 -1.84
CA ILE A 122 11.34 -18.49 -0.39
C ILE A 122 10.04 -19.17 0.00
N LYS A 123 10.01 -19.86 1.14
CA LYS A 123 8.79 -20.46 1.70
C LYS A 123 7.90 -19.40 2.32
N ILE A 124 6.58 -19.59 2.25
CA ILE A 124 5.57 -18.70 2.83
C ILE A 124 4.73 -19.52 3.83
N THR A 125 4.75 -19.09 5.09
CA THR A 125 4.02 -19.82 6.14
C THR A 125 2.51 -19.54 6.07
N ASP A 126 1.69 -20.45 6.60
CA ASP A 126 0.24 -20.25 6.69
C ASP A 126 -0.13 -19.06 7.58
N GLU A 127 0.67 -18.84 8.64
CA GLU A 127 0.54 -17.71 9.54
C GLU A 127 0.77 -16.37 8.79
N ALA A 128 1.77 -16.32 7.92
CA ALA A 128 2.02 -15.14 7.08
C ALA A 128 0.86 -14.84 6.13
N LEU A 129 0.26 -15.87 5.49
CA LEU A 129 -0.91 -15.70 4.62
C LEU A 129 -2.12 -15.14 5.39
N LYS A 130 -2.38 -15.68 6.58
CA LYS A 130 -3.44 -15.18 7.46
C LYS A 130 -3.15 -13.75 7.91
N ALA A 131 -1.92 -13.47 8.36
CA ALA A 131 -1.50 -12.13 8.76
C ALA A 131 -1.65 -11.12 7.61
N ALA A 132 -1.23 -11.47 6.39
CA ALA A 132 -1.36 -10.62 5.22
C ALA A 132 -2.81 -10.23 4.95
N ALA A 133 -3.75 -11.19 4.99
CA ALA A 133 -5.17 -10.93 4.80
C ALA A 133 -5.76 -10.05 5.93
N HIS A 134 -5.48 -10.40 7.19
CA HIS A 134 -6.02 -9.67 8.35
C HIS A 134 -5.43 -8.27 8.51
N LEU A 135 -4.10 -8.14 8.44
CA LEU A 135 -3.43 -6.85 8.65
C LEU A 135 -3.69 -5.90 7.49
N SER A 136 -3.72 -6.39 6.23
CA SER A 136 -4.06 -5.54 5.10
C SER A 136 -5.50 -5.05 5.16
N ALA A 137 -6.47 -5.94 5.50
CA ALA A 137 -7.87 -5.56 5.63
C ALA A 137 -8.06 -4.46 6.69
N ARG A 138 -7.32 -4.56 7.80
CA ARG A 138 -7.47 -3.68 8.96
C ARG A 138 -6.68 -2.37 8.85
N TYR A 139 -5.46 -2.41 8.31
CA TYR A 139 -4.52 -1.29 8.40
C TYR A 139 -4.18 -0.64 7.06
N VAL A 140 -4.37 -1.32 5.93
CA VAL A 140 -4.08 -0.76 4.61
C VAL A 140 -5.35 -0.19 4.00
N SER A 141 -5.45 1.14 3.98
CA SER A 141 -6.55 1.89 3.35
C SER A 141 -6.23 2.24 1.89
N GLY A 142 -7.27 2.54 1.09
CA GLY A 142 -7.12 3.00 -0.29
C GLY A 142 -6.85 1.89 -1.32
N ARG A 143 -6.81 0.62 -0.90
CA ARG A 143 -6.71 -0.57 -1.76
C ARG A 143 -7.70 -1.63 -1.30
N PHE A 144 -8.07 -2.54 -2.19
CA PHE A 144 -9.05 -3.61 -1.93
C PHE A 144 -8.37 -4.97 -1.78
N LEU A 145 -9.07 -5.89 -1.11
CA LEU A 145 -8.71 -7.31 -1.12
C LEU A 145 -9.10 -7.90 -2.50
N PRO A 146 -8.37 -8.89 -3.02
CA PRO A 146 -7.19 -9.54 -2.42
C PRO A 146 -5.86 -8.80 -2.67
N ASP A 147 -5.82 -7.80 -3.57
CA ASP A 147 -4.59 -7.19 -4.10
C ASP A 147 -3.65 -6.68 -3.02
N LYS A 148 -4.17 -5.91 -2.04
CA LYS A 148 -3.33 -5.40 -0.93
C LYS A 148 -2.70 -6.50 -0.08
N ALA A 149 -3.31 -7.67 0.03
CA ALA A 149 -2.74 -8.81 0.74
C ALA A 149 -1.71 -9.56 -0.11
N ILE A 150 -1.93 -9.64 -1.42
CA ILE A 150 -0.97 -10.18 -2.39
C ILE A 150 0.29 -9.32 -2.41
N ASP A 151 0.14 -7.98 -2.49
CA ASP A 151 1.26 -7.03 -2.48
C ASP A 151 2.13 -7.19 -1.22
N LEU A 152 1.51 -7.40 -0.04
CA LEU A 152 2.24 -7.62 1.20
C LEU A 152 3.11 -8.89 1.15
N ILE A 153 2.58 -9.97 0.59
CA ILE A 153 3.32 -11.23 0.46
C ILE A 153 4.45 -11.08 -0.54
N ASP A 154 4.19 -10.43 -1.66
CA ASP A 154 5.20 -10.20 -2.70
C ASP A 154 6.35 -9.35 -2.18
N GLU A 155 6.05 -8.26 -1.48
CA GLU A 155 7.06 -7.40 -0.87
C GLU A 155 7.83 -8.09 0.26
N ALA A 156 7.14 -8.87 1.12
CA ALA A 156 7.80 -9.64 2.18
C ALA A 156 8.79 -10.66 1.60
N ALA A 157 8.35 -11.41 0.60
CA ALA A 157 9.21 -12.39 -0.08
C ALA A 157 10.39 -11.72 -0.79
N SER A 158 10.15 -10.57 -1.46
CA SER A 158 11.20 -9.78 -2.10
C SER A 158 12.22 -9.26 -1.10
N ARG A 159 11.78 -8.72 0.03
CA ARG A 159 12.64 -8.19 1.10
C ARG A 159 13.53 -9.26 1.71
N ILE A 160 12.95 -10.41 2.06
CA ILE A 160 13.72 -11.54 2.60
C ILE A 160 14.73 -12.06 1.56
N LYS A 161 14.34 -12.12 0.28
CA LYS A 161 15.26 -12.49 -0.81
C LYS A 161 16.44 -11.54 -0.91
N LEU A 162 16.20 -10.22 -0.81
CA LEU A 162 17.27 -9.21 -0.82
C LEU A 162 18.18 -9.36 0.40
N GLN A 163 17.61 -9.49 1.60
CA GLN A 163 18.39 -9.71 2.83
C GLN A 163 19.27 -10.97 2.73
N ASN A 164 18.74 -12.04 2.14
CA ASN A 164 19.47 -13.27 1.90
C ASN A 164 20.50 -13.17 0.76
N THR A 165 20.40 -12.19 -0.13
CA THR A 165 21.28 -12.04 -1.30
C THR A 165 22.41 -11.06 -1.02
N VAL A 166 22.20 -10.06 -0.19
CA VAL A 166 23.20 -9.05 0.15
C VAL A 166 24.21 -9.63 1.10
N SER A 167 25.50 -9.64 0.68
CA SER A 167 26.60 -10.03 1.55
C SER A 167 26.70 -9.09 2.75
N PRO A 168 27.01 -9.60 3.96
CA PRO A 168 27.22 -8.78 5.14
C PRO A 168 28.24 -7.66 4.87
N PRO A 169 28.10 -6.48 5.51
CA PRO A 169 29.02 -5.35 5.35
C PRO A 169 30.48 -5.75 5.58
N ASP A 170 30.74 -6.55 6.61
CA ASP A 170 32.07 -7.04 6.98
C ASP A 170 32.75 -7.82 5.84
N MET A 171 31.98 -8.63 5.09
CA MET A 171 32.51 -9.36 3.93
C MET A 171 32.87 -8.40 2.78
N LYS A 172 32.10 -7.36 2.57
CA LYS A 172 32.40 -6.35 1.53
C LYS A 172 33.67 -5.57 1.86
N GLU A 173 33.89 -5.24 3.13
CA GLU A 173 35.10 -4.56 3.58
C GLU A 173 36.35 -5.42 3.31
N VAL A 174 36.30 -6.69 3.66
CA VAL A 174 37.41 -7.64 3.40
C VAL A 174 37.63 -7.83 1.88
N GLU A 175 36.56 -7.86 1.07
CA GLU A 175 36.72 -7.92 -0.42
C GLU A 175 37.35 -6.66 -1.00
N ILE A 176 37.01 -5.49 -0.47
CA ILE A 176 37.63 -4.22 -0.90
C ILE A 176 39.12 -4.20 -0.52
N GLU A 177 39.44 -4.61 0.70
CA GLU A 177 40.82 -4.67 1.18
C GLU A 177 41.66 -5.68 0.39
N LEU A 178 41.10 -6.86 0.11
CA LEU A 178 41.72 -7.88 -0.74
C LEU A 178 42.02 -7.36 -2.15
N ASN A 179 41.07 -6.65 -2.75
CA ASN A 179 41.31 -6.03 -4.08
C ASN A 179 42.38 -4.94 -4.06
N LYS A 180 42.48 -4.19 -2.95
CA LYS A 180 43.55 -3.19 -2.77
C LYS A 180 44.91 -3.86 -2.69
N ILE A 181 45.04 -4.90 -1.86
CA ILE A 181 46.30 -5.66 -1.71
C ILE A 181 46.72 -6.33 -3.02
N ARG A 182 45.77 -6.86 -3.80
CA ARG A 182 46.06 -7.41 -5.13
C ARG A 182 46.67 -6.37 -6.08
N LYS A 183 46.11 -5.17 -6.13
CA LYS A 183 46.63 -4.07 -6.95
C LYS A 183 48.00 -3.62 -6.48
N GLU A 184 48.22 -3.52 -5.17
CA GLU A 184 49.53 -3.17 -4.60
C GLU A 184 50.60 -4.24 -4.91
N LYS A 185 50.22 -5.54 -4.82
CA LYS A 185 51.10 -6.66 -5.20
C LYS A 185 51.49 -6.59 -6.68
N GLU A 186 50.52 -6.37 -7.57
CA GLU A 186 50.79 -6.22 -9.01
C GLU A 186 51.75 -5.06 -9.30
N SER A 187 51.59 -3.95 -8.59
CA SER A 187 52.47 -2.79 -8.72
C SER A 187 53.88 -3.08 -8.19
N ALA A 188 54.02 -3.76 -7.06
CA ALA A 188 55.30 -4.17 -6.50
C ALA A 188 56.03 -5.16 -7.42
N VAL A 189 55.33 -6.08 -8.07
CA VAL A 189 55.90 -7.00 -9.07
C VAL A 189 56.43 -6.22 -10.28
N LYS A 190 55.67 -5.23 -10.80
CA LYS A 190 56.10 -4.38 -11.92
C LYS A 190 57.35 -3.55 -11.60
N LEU A 191 57.47 -3.13 -10.34
CA LEU A 191 58.62 -2.36 -9.84
C LEU A 191 59.81 -3.25 -9.41
N GLN A 192 59.72 -4.58 -9.56
CA GLN A 192 60.71 -5.56 -9.13
C GLN A 192 61.02 -5.57 -7.62
N GLU A 193 60.07 -5.08 -6.79
CA GLU A 193 60.15 -5.09 -5.31
C GLU A 193 59.73 -6.47 -4.77
N PHE A 194 60.55 -7.50 -4.97
CA PHE A 194 60.17 -8.89 -4.70
C PHE A 194 59.92 -9.20 -3.22
N GLU A 195 60.62 -8.56 -2.29
CA GLU A 195 60.36 -8.74 -0.85
C GLU A 195 59.00 -8.23 -0.44
N LYS A 196 58.63 -7.04 -0.95
CA LYS A 196 57.32 -6.43 -0.69
C LYS A 196 56.19 -7.23 -1.35
N ALA A 197 56.41 -7.72 -2.57
CA ALA A 197 55.46 -8.59 -3.26
C ALA A 197 55.22 -9.91 -2.49
N ALA A 198 56.27 -10.47 -1.87
CA ALA A 198 56.16 -11.67 -1.03
C ALA A 198 55.33 -11.40 0.25
N GLN A 199 55.54 -10.28 0.93
CA GLN A 199 54.74 -9.87 2.11
C GLN A 199 53.26 -9.61 1.75
N LEU A 200 53.00 -8.97 0.63
CA LEU A 200 51.67 -8.72 0.14
C LEU A 200 50.94 -10.01 -0.25
N ARG A 201 51.65 -10.99 -0.82
CA ARG A 201 51.12 -12.31 -1.13
C ARG A 201 50.70 -13.09 0.14
N ASP A 202 51.49 -12.98 1.21
CA ASP A 202 51.14 -13.64 2.47
C ASP A 202 49.94 -12.98 3.15
N LYS A 203 49.81 -11.65 3.03
CA LYS A 203 48.59 -10.93 3.47
C LYS A 203 47.36 -11.32 2.64
N GLU A 204 47.50 -11.38 1.31
CA GLU A 204 46.44 -11.82 0.40
C GLU A 204 45.90 -13.20 0.79
N LYS A 205 46.82 -14.18 1.00
CA LYS A 205 46.42 -15.53 1.42
C LYS A 205 45.66 -15.55 2.74
N LYS A 206 46.04 -14.72 3.72
CA LYS A 206 45.35 -14.63 5.00
C LYS A 206 43.93 -14.07 4.83
N LEU A 207 43.79 -12.98 4.08
CA LEU A 207 42.50 -12.38 3.80
C LEU A 207 41.59 -13.27 2.95
N GLU A 208 42.13 -14.00 1.99
CA GLU A 208 41.40 -15.00 1.22
C GLU A 208 40.86 -16.13 2.12
N ALA A 209 41.68 -16.62 3.05
CA ALA A 209 41.26 -17.64 3.99
C ALA A 209 40.18 -17.13 4.99
N GLU A 210 40.29 -15.86 5.39
CA GLU A 210 39.28 -15.20 6.24
C GLU A 210 37.96 -15.01 5.48
N LEU A 211 38.03 -14.49 4.26
CA LEU A 211 36.87 -14.33 3.38
C LEU A 211 36.15 -15.67 3.14
N GLN A 212 36.95 -16.73 2.88
CA GLN A 212 36.41 -18.07 2.68
C GLN A 212 35.67 -18.59 3.93
N LYS A 213 36.23 -18.41 5.11
CA LYS A 213 35.58 -18.76 6.38
C LYS A 213 34.32 -17.96 6.64
N MET A 214 34.33 -16.66 6.30
CA MET A 214 33.14 -15.81 6.39
C MET A 214 32.06 -16.28 5.42
N LYS A 215 32.41 -16.61 4.17
CA LYS A 215 31.49 -17.19 3.18
C LYS A 215 30.86 -18.51 3.65
N GLU A 216 31.67 -19.42 4.17
CA GLU A 216 31.19 -20.70 4.68
C GLU A 216 30.24 -20.52 5.88
N LYS A 217 30.58 -19.63 6.82
CA LYS A 217 29.70 -19.29 7.95
C LYS A 217 28.39 -18.68 7.47
N TRP A 218 28.46 -17.77 6.51
CA TRP A 218 27.26 -17.12 5.95
C TRP A 218 26.38 -18.11 5.18
N GLU A 219 26.97 -18.99 4.35
CA GLU A 219 26.24 -20.04 3.64
C GLU A 219 25.63 -21.09 4.61
N THR A 220 26.34 -21.44 5.67
CA THR A 220 25.83 -22.34 6.71
C THR A 220 24.68 -21.68 7.49
N GLY A 221 24.83 -20.40 7.83
CA GLY A 221 23.76 -19.60 8.43
C GLY A 221 22.53 -19.48 7.52
N ARG A 222 22.71 -19.32 6.21
CA ARG A 222 21.62 -19.33 5.20
C ARG A 222 20.89 -20.68 5.12
N ARG A 223 21.63 -21.81 5.24
CA ARG A 223 21.02 -23.13 5.23
C ARG A 223 20.20 -23.43 6.49
N VAL A 224 20.61 -22.86 7.61
CA VAL A 224 19.88 -22.95 8.89
C VAL A 224 18.70 -21.98 8.93
N ASN A 225 18.87 -20.77 8.41
CA ASN A 225 17.83 -19.74 8.25
C ASN A 225 17.08 -19.89 6.91
N LYS A 226 16.59 -21.07 6.58
CA LYS A 226 15.47 -21.25 5.65
C LYS A 226 14.17 -20.78 6.32
N VAL A 227 14.20 -19.60 6.90
CA VAL A 227 13.01 -18.97 7.45
C VAL A 227 12.20 -18.47 6.26
N GLY A 228 11.03 -19.05 6.07
CA GLY A 228 10.04 -18.54 5.13
C GLY A 228 9.53 -17.18 5.60
N VAL A 229 8.71 -16.55 4.78
CA VAL A 229 7.95 -15.35 5.18
C VAL A 229 7.10 -15.71 6.39
N THR A 230 7.27 -14.96 7.47
CA THR A 230 6.56 -15.13 8.75
C THR A 230 5.52 -14.03 8.94
N GLU A 231 4.67 -14.20 9.93
CA GLU A 231 3.74 -13.14 10.38
C GLU A 231 4.48 -11.84 10.74
N GLU A 232 5.69 -11.97 11.30
CA GLU A 232 6.51 -10.83 11.72
C GLU A 232 6.97 -9.98 10.54
N ASP A 233 7.38 -10.64 9.46
CA ASP A 233 7.79 -9.96 8.24
C ASP A 233 6.63 -9.18 7.62
N ILE A 234 5.43 -9.76 7.62
CA ILE A 234 4.21 -9.09 7.15
C ILE A 234 3.89 -7.87 8.04
N ALA A 235 3.96 -8.02 9.37
CA ALA A 235 3.71 -6.92 10.29
C ALA A 235 4.72 -5.78 10.11
N GLU A 236 5.99 -6.10 9.83
CA GLU A 236 7.03 -5.11 9.57
C GLU A 236 6.75 -4.28 8.31
N ILE A 237 6.25 -4.91 7.25
CA ILE A 237 5.88 -4.20 6.02
C ILE A 237 4.65 -3.33 6.24
N VAL A 238 3.62 -3.87 6.91
CA VAL A 238 2.42 -3.08 7.25
C VAL A 238 2.81 -1.86 8.08
N SER A 239 3.72 -2.03 9.06
CA SER A 239 4.27 -0.93 9.86
C SER A 239 4.98 0.11 8.98
N SER A 240 5.78 -0.34 8.02
CA SER A 240 6.47 0.55 7.08
C SER A 240 5.50 1.36 6.20
N TRP A 241 4.44 0.72 5.72
CA TRP A 241 3.45 1.37 4.86
C TRP A 241 2.53 2.34 5.60
N THR A 242 2.14 1.97 6.83
CA THR A 242 1.14 2.70 7.61
C THR A 242 1.73 3.67 8.62
N GLY A 243 3.01 3.49 8.95
CA GLY A 243 3.67 4.20 10.04
C GLY A 243 3.27 3.71 11.44
N ILE A 244 2.47 2.64 11.56
CA ILE A 244 2.06 2.08 12.85
C ILE A 244 3.17 1.17 13.37
N PRO A 245 3.70 1.37 14.59
CA PRO A 245 4.77 0.54 15.12
C PRO A 245 4.37 -0.95 15.20
N ILE A 246 5.32 -1.85 14.90
CA ILE A 246 5.13 -3.32 14.93
C ILE A 246 4.58 -3.79 16.27
N PHE A 247 5.07 -3.21 17.35
CA PHE A 247 4.61 -3.50 18.71
C PHE A 247 3.10 -3.31 18.86
N SER A 248 2.56 -2.23 18.30
CA SER A 248 1.12 -1.94 18.32
C SER A 248 0.28 -2.89 17.46
N LEU A 249 0.89 -3.54 16.46
CA LEU A 249 0.22 -4.51 15.60
C LEU A 249 0.14 -5.91 16.23
N LYS A 250 1.11 -6.26 17.09
CA LYS A 250 1.23 -7.59 17.72
C LYS A 250 0.57 -7.71 19.09
N GLU A 251 0.49 -6.60 19.84
CA GLU A 251 -0.11 -6.61 21.16
C GLU A 251 -1.62 -6.92 21.04
N GLU A 252 -2.10 -7.88 21.81
CA GLU A 252 -3.54 -8.10 21.92
C GLU A 252 -4.21 -6.80 22.36
N GLU A 253 -4.99 -6.22 21.47
CA GLU A 253 -5.64 -4.92 21.64
C GLU A 253 -6.43 -4.83 22.96
N ALA A 254 -7.01 -5.96 23.36
CA ALA A 254 -7.73 -6.05 24.63
C ALA A 254 -6.83 -5.80 25.85
N LYS A 255 -5.62 -6.36 25.88
CA LYS A 255 -4.66 -6.15 26.99
C LYS A 255 -4.18 -4.71 27.04
N LYS A 256 -3.90 -4.11 25.89
CA LYS A 256 -3.49 -2.72 25.78
C LYS A 256 -4.60 -1.78 26.30
N LEU A 257 -5.84 -2.01 25.88
CA LEU A 257 -6.99 -1.21 26.30
C LEU A 257 -7.31 -1.33 27.81
N LEU A 258 -7.00 -2.48 28.43
CA LEU A 258 -7.17 -2.64 29.87
C LEU A 258 -6.20 -1.76 30.69
N ARG A 259 -4.99 -1.53 30.17
CA ARG A 259 -3.95 -0.70 30.82
C ARG A 259 -4.01 0.77 30.42
N MET A 260 -5.02 1.17 29.63
CA MET A 260 -5.11 2.51 29.05
C MET A 260 -5.07 3.63 30.08
N GLU A 261 -5.79 3.48 31.20
CA GLU A 261 -5.85 4.48 32.26
C GLU A 261 -4.47 4.69 32.91
N GLU A 262 -3.78 3.60 33.22
CA GLU A 262 -2.44 3.63 33.81
C GLU A 262 -1.41 4.30 32.86
N GLU A 263 -1.48 3.96 31.57
CA GLU A 263 -0.57 4.50 30.55
C GLU A 263 -0.80 6.02 30.34
N LEU A 264 -2.07 6.46 30.31
CA LEU A 264 -2.38 7.89 30.20
C LEU A 264 -1.94 8.68 31.44
N HIS A 265 -2.04 8.09 32.65
CA HIS A 265 -1.59 8.71 33.90
C HIS A 265 -0.08 8.85 34.02
N LYS A 266 0.72 8.10 33.27
CA LYS A 266 2.18 8.31 33.24
C LYS A 266 2.57 9.70 32.76
N ARG A 267 1.75 10.31 31.93
CA ARG A 267 2.03 11.63 31.33
C ARG A 267 1.09 12.72 31.85
N ILE A 268 -0.14 12.36 32.19
CA ILE A 268 -1.17 13.29 32.65
C ILE A 268 -1.39 13.08 34.13
N ILE A 269 -1.02 14.09 34.90
CA ILE A 269 -1.21 14.10 36.35
C ILE A 269 -2.58 14.68 36.70
N GLY A 270 -3.39 13.92 37.43
CA GLY A 270 -4.80 14.26 37.67
C GLY A 270 -5.71 13.98 36.47
N GLN A 271 -6.84 14.68 36.39
CA GLN A 271 -7.87 14.51 35.33
C GLN A 271 -8.47 13.10 35.30
N ASP A 272 -8.60 12.42 36.44
CA ASP A 272 -9.00 11.02 36.55
C ASP A 272 -10.37 10.75 35.88
N GLU A 273 -11.36 11.61 36.10
CA GLU A 273 -12.69 11.47 35.49
C GLU A 273 -12.65 11.53 33.98
N ALA A 274 -11.84 12.43 33.41
CA ALA A 274 -11.70 12.56 31.97
C ALA A 274 -11.03 11.32 31.37
N ILE A 275 -9.94 10.83 31.97
CA ILE A 275 -9.19 9.64 31.53
C ILE A 275 -10.11 8.40 31.59
N ILE A 276 -10.82 8.20 32.70
CA ILE A 276 -11.77 7.07 32.86
C ILE A 276 -12.89 7.13 31.81
N SER A 277 -13.44 8.32 31.56
CA SER A 277 -14.51 8.51 30.59
C SER A 277 -14.08 8.19 29.17
N ILE A 278 -12.90 8.68 28.75
CA ILE A 278 -12.29 8.40 27.45
C ILE A 278 -12.02 6.90 27.31
N SER A 279 -11.35 6.31 28.30
CA SER A 279 -10.99 4.88 28.29
C SER A 279 -12.21 3.98 28.18
N LYS A 280 -13.27 4.27 28.91
CA LYS A 280 -14.57 3.54 28.82
C LYS A 280 -15.20 3.69 27.44
N ALA A 281 -15.16 4.88 26.84
CA ALA A 281 -15.75 5.12 25.53
C ALA A 281 -14.98 4.38 24.43
N ILE A 282 -13.63 4.40 24.47
CA ILE A 282 -12.79 3.71 23.51
C ILE A 282 -12.93 2.18 23.66
N ARG A 283 -12.93 1.64 24.87
CA ARG A 283 -13.19 0.21 25.11
C ARG A 283 -14.52 -0.24 24.55
N ARG A 284 -15.61 0.53 24.76
CA ARG A 284 -16.94 0.21 24.18
C ARG A 284 -16.91 0.23 22.65
N ALA A 285 -16.26 1.20 22.05
CA ALA A 285 -16.16 1.30 20.60
C ALA A 285 -15.40 0.11 19.99
N ARG A 286 -14.33 -0.37 20.65
CA ARG A 286 -13.51 -1.49 20.22
C ARG A 286 -14.15 -2.85 20.49
N ALA A 287 -15.03 -2.96 21.47
CA ALA A 287 -15.80 -4.19 21.76
C ALA A 287 -16.87 -4.53 20.69
N GLY A 288 -16.87 -3.87 19.54
CA GLY A 288 -17.77 -4.19 18.43
C GLY A 288 -19.19 -3.59 18.53
N MET A 289 -19.47 -2.76 19.53
CA MET A 289 -20.78 -2.13 19.70
C MET A 289 -21.01 -0.94 18.74
N LYS A 290 -20.24 -0.86 17.66
CA LYS A 290 -20.22 0.32 16.79
C LYS A 290 -20.17 -0.05 15.31
N SER A 291 -20.80 0.80 14.48
CA SER A 291 -20.70 0.73 13.02
C SER A 291 -19.26 1.03 12.57
N PRO A 292 -18.68 0.20 11.68
CA PRO A 292 -17.30 0.40 11.17
C PRO A 292 -17.13 1.72 10.40
N LYS A 293 -18.22 2.34 9.94
CA LYS A 293 -18.21 3.62 9.20
C LYS A 293 -18.10 4.87 10.08
N ARG A 294 -18.06 4.73 11.42
CA ARG A 294 -18.00 5.88 12.35
C ARG A 294 -16.62 5.96 13.03
N PRO A 295 -16.13 7.14 13.44
CA PRO A 295 -14.88 7.28 14.20
C PRO A 295 -14.94 6.52 15.53
N ILE A 296 -13.82 6.09 16.11
CA ILE A 296 -13.73 5.33 17.37
C ILE A 296 -14.41 6.08 18.51
N GLY A 297 -14.24 7.40 18.58
CA GLY A 297 -14.89 8.27 19.55
C GLY A 297 -14.85 9.72 19.07
N SER A 298 -15.83 10.50 19.51
CA SER A 298 -15.83 11.95 19.39
C SER A 298 -16.01 12.51 20.81
N PHE A 299 -15.09 13.39 21.21
CA PHE A 299 -15.03 13.92 22.56
C PHE A 299 -14.99 15.44 22.51
N ILE A 300 -15.59 16.11 23.49
CA ILE A 300 -15.48 17.53 23.70
C ILE A 300 -14.81 17.74 25.05
N PHE A 301 -13.64 18.37 25.05
CA PHE A 301 -12.89 18.72 26.26
C PHE A 301 -13.26 20.13 26.70
N LEU A 302 -13.94 20.26 27.83
CA LEU A 302 -14.38 21.51 28.41
C LEU A 302 -13.50 21.86 29.61
N GLY A 303 -12.96 23.08 29.65
CA GLY A 303 -12.16 23.57 30.77
C GLY A 303 -11.34 24.81 30.42
N PRO A 304 -10.79 25.53 31.40
CA PRO A 304 -9.97 26.71 31.17
C PRO A 304 -8.68 26.40 30.42
N THR A 305 -7.98 27.42 29.94
CA THR A 305 -6.68 27.27 29.31
C THR A 305 -5.63 26.71 30.29
N GLY A 306 -4.70 25.90 29.82
CA GLY A 306 -3.60 25.35 30.62
C GLY A 306 -3.92 24.08 31.40
N VAL A 307 -5.14 23.55 31.41
CA VAL A 307 -5.50 22.36 32.19
C VAL A 307 -5.14 21.03 31.52
N GLY A 308 -4.46 21.03 30.35
CA GLY A 308 -3.93 19.85 29.71
C GLY A 308 -4.81 19.24 28.62
N LYS A 309 -5.83 19.95 28.06
CA LYS A 309 -6.72 19.43 27.01
C LYS A 309 -5.96 18.93 25.77
N THR A 310 -5.05 19.73 25.26
CA THR A 310 -4.22 19.40 24.09
C THR A 310 -3.24 18.28 24.40
N GLU A 311 -2.67 18.26 25.61
CA GLU A 311 -1.75 17.21 26.05
C GLU A 311 -2.46 15.87 26.19
N LEU A 312 -3.72 15.87 26.66
CA LEU A 312 -4.54 14.65 26.72
C LEU A 312 -4.78 14.08 25.31
N ALA A 313 -5.06 14.94 24.32
CA ALA A 313 -5.23 14.49 22.93
C ALA A 313 -3.93 13.92 22.35
N ARG A 314 -2.77 14.52 22.67
CA ARG A 314 -1.44 14.07 22.23
C ARG A 314 -1.09 12.71 22.86
N THR A 315 -1.26 12.58 24.17
CA THR A 315 -1.02 11.32 24.89
C THR A 315 -1.97 10.20 24.39
N LEU A 316 -3.20 10.55 24.03
CA LEU A 316 -4.16 9.63 23.44
C LEU A 316 -3.69 9.14 22.07
N ALA A 317 -3.16 10.03 21.23
CA ALA A 317 -2.62 9.67 19.91
C ALA A 317 -1.42 8.73 20.06
N GLU A 318 -0.50 9.05 20.95
CA GLU A 318 0.65 8.20 21.27
C GLU A 318 0.23 6.82 21.79
N PHE A 319 -0.72 6.77 22.71
CA PHE A 319 -1.22 5.50 23.26
C PHE A 319 -1.88 4.64 22.18
N LEU A 320 -2.76 5.21 21.35
CA LEU A 320 -3.53 4.46 20.36
C LEU A 320 -2.67 4.01 19.17
N PHE A 321 -1.76 4.88 18.71
CA PHE A 321 -1.04 4.70 17.45
C PHE A 321 0.48 4.60 17.62
N GLY A 322 1.00 4.80 18.84
CA GLY A 322 2.43 4.67 19.13
C GLY A 322 3.30 5.84 18.64
N ASP A 323 2.69 6.91 18.15
CA ASP A 323 3.37 8.11 17.62
C ASP A 323 2.62 9.36 18.06
N GLU A 324 3.32 10.29 18.69
CA GLU A 324 2.76 11.62 19.04
C GLU A 324 2.33 12.41 17.80
N ASN A 325 3.03 12.20 16.67
CA ASN A 325 2.71 12.84 15.40
C ASN A 325 1.45 12.25 14.72
N ALA A 326 0.82 11.24 15.30
CA ALA A 326 -0.51 10.80 14.91
C ALA A 326 -1.61 11.76 15.38
N LEU A 327 -1.27 12.88 16.04
CA LEU A 327 -2.19 13.98 16.33
C LEU A 327 -2.22 14.96 15.16
N LEU A 328 -3.39 15.07 14.51
CA LEU A 328 -3.67 16.11 13.51
C LEU A 328 -4.39 17.27 14.20
N SER A 329 -3.65 18.32 14.54
CA SER A 329 -4.23 19.53 15.15
C SER A 329 -4.64 20.53 14.07
N LEU A 330 -5.83 21.09 14.24
CA LEU A 330 -6.41 22.16 13.44
C LEU A 330 -6.87 23.27 14.40
N ASP A 331 -6.35 24.47 14.20
CA ASP A 331 -6.81 25.65 14.91
C ASP A 331 -8.06 26.21 14.22
N MET A 332 -9.19 26.12 14.90
CA MET A 332 -10.48 26.54 14.33
C MET A 332 -10.61 28.06 14.26
N SER A 333 -9.71 28.82 14.85
CA SER A 333 -9.65 30.26 14.65
C SER A 333 -9.30 30.68 13.21
N GLU A 334 -8.65 29.81 12.44
CA GLU A 334 -8.40 30.02 11.02
C GLU A 334 -9.65 29.78 10.12
N TYR A 335 -10.73 29.26 10.71
CA TYR A 335 -11.94 28.83 10.02
C TYR A 335 -13.20 29.58 10.49
N MET A 336 -13.06 30.86 10.82
CA MET A 336 -14.15 31.73 11.28
C MET A 336 -15.11 32.13 10.14
N GLU A 337 -14.64 32.07 8.89
CA GLU A 337 -15.43 32.51 7.74
C GLU A 337 -16.26 31.36 7.14
N LYS A 338 -17.46 31.67 6.65
CA LYS A 338 -18.41 30.73 6.08
C LYS A 338 -17.83 29.87 4.95
N PHE A 339 -16.92 30.42 4.16
CA PHE A 339 -16.25 29.71 3.05
C PHE A 339 -15.06 28.86 3.50
N ALA A 340 -14.63 28.97 4.73
CA ALA A 340 -13.49 28.22 5.25
C ALA A 340 -13.77 26.71 5.36
N VAL A 341 -15.04 26.28 5.44
CA VAL A 341 -15.43 24.86 5.46
C VAL A 341 -14.97 24.14 4.18
N SER A 342 -15.03 24.79 3.02
CA SER A 342 -14.55 24.20 1.77
C SER A 342 -13.04 23.97 1.76
N ARG A 343 -12.25 24.74 2.52
CA ARG A 343 -10.81 24.51 2.71
C ARG A 343 -10.52 23.25 3.54
N LEU A 344 -11.44 22.89 4.47
CA LEU A 344 -11.29 21.69 5.29
C LEU A 344 -11.66 20.41 4.52
N VAL A 345 -12.83 20.42 3.86
CA VAL A 345 -13.45 19.21 3.29
C VAL A 345 -13.17 19.11 1.77
N GLY A 346 -12.86 20.22 1.13
CA GLY A 346 -12.74 20.35 -0.31
C GLY A 346 -13.93 21.09 -0.94
N ALA A 347 -13.73 21.67 -2.11
CA ALA A 347 -14.79 22.36 -2.84
C ALA A 347 -15.78 21.36 -3.46
N PRO A 348 -17.09 21.69 -3.53
CA PRO A 348 -18.07 20.89 -4.24
C PRO A 348 -17.74 20.75 -5.74
N PRO A 349 -18.23 19.70 -6.42
CA PRO A 349 -18.05 19.55 -7.86
C PRO A 349 -18.52 20.78 -8.62
N GLY A 350 -17.68 21.31 -9.54
CA GLY A 350 -17.96 22.47 -10.36
C GLY A 350 -17.47 23.81 -9.81
N TYR A 351 -16.87 23.85 -8.63
CA TYR A 351 -16.24 25.05 -8.09
C TYR A 351 -14.72 25.03 -8.27
N VAL A 352 -14.10 26.21 -8.35
CA VAL A 352 -12.65 26.39 -8.44
C VAL A 352 -12.00 25.77 -7.18
N GLY A 353 -10.97 24.93 -7.38
CA GLY A 353 -10.30 24.20 -6.29
C GLY A 353 -10.88 22.81 -5.99
N TYR A 354 -11.81 22.29 -6.79
CA TYR A 354 -12.34 20.93 -6.63
C TYR A 354 -11.25 19.83 -6.71
N GLU A 355 -10.22 20.04 -7.53
CA GLU A 355 -9.11 19.08 -7.70
C GLU A 355 -8.09 19.14 -6.55
N GLU A 356 -8.08 20.20 -5.76
CA GLU A 356 -7.09 20.43 -4.69
C GLU A 356 -7.49 19.76 -3.35
N GLY A 357 -8.41 18.91 -3.24
CA GLY A 357 -8.80 18.23 -1.99
C GLY A 357 -8.83 19.14 -0.72
N GLY A 358 -9.56 18.78 0.31
CA GLY A 358 -9.59 19.56 1.55
C GLY A 358 -8.36 19.31 2.44
N GLN A 359 -7.94 20.32 3.19
CA GLN A 359 -6.76 20.23 4.09
C GLN A 359 -6.90 19.10 5.11
N LEU A 360 -8.08 18.90 5.69
CA LEU A 360 -8.36 17.83 6.62
C LEU A 360 -8.45 16.48 5.92
N THR A 361 -9.19 16.42 4.81
CA THR A 361 -9.40 15.18 4.07
C THR A 361 -8.10 14.63 3.52
N GLU A 362 -7.22 15.49 2.99
CA GLU A 362 -5.89 15.08 2.52
C GLU A 362 -4.97 14.62 3.66
N LYS A 363 -4.96 15.32 4.81
CA LYS A 363 -4.17 14.90 5.97
C LYS A 363 -4.63 13.54 6.49
N VAL A 364 -5.96 13.33 6.59
CA VAL A 364 -6.53 12.04 7.04
C VAL A 364 -6.28 10.94 6.01
N ARG A 365 -6.34 11.23 4.72
CA ARG A 365 -6.02 10.27 3.67
C ARG A 365 -4.57 9.79 3.74
N ARG A 366 -3.65 10.70 4.06
CA ARG A 366 -2.21 10.37 4.22
C ARG A 366 -1.90 9.66 5.55
N LYS A 367 -2.62 10.02 6.61
CA LYS A 367 -2.48 9.42 7.96
C LYS A 367 -3.86 8.97 8.49
N PRO A 368 -4.39 7.84 8.02
CA PRO A 368 -5.74 7.39 8.39
C PRO A 368 -5.86 6.97 9.86
N TYR A 369 -4.74 6.60 10.48
CA TYR A 369 -4.67 6.26 11.90
C TYR A 369 -4.16 7.47 12.69
N SER A 370 -5.08 8.37 13.05
CA SER A 370 -4.76 9.63 13.72
C SER A 370 -5.87 10.07 14.68
N VAL A 371 -5.49 10.88 15.64
CA VAL A 371 -6.41 11.66 16.46
C VAL A 371 -6.54 13.04 15.81
N ILE A 372 -7.76 13.48 15.55
CA ILE A 372 -8.02 14.82 15.02
C ILE A 372 -8.40 15.70 16.20
N LEU A 373 -7.62 16.74 16.45
CA LEU A 373 -7.88 17.77 17.43
C LEU A 373 -8.36 19.04 16.72
N LEU A 374 -9.60 19.43 16.99
CA LEU A 374 -10.15 20.73 16.59
C LEU A 374 -10.00 21.67 17.79
N ASP A 375 -8.93 22.46 17.81
CA ASP A 375 -8.67 23.39 18.91
C ASP A 375 -9.48 24.67 18.72
N GLU A 376 -9.88 25.29 19.83
CA GLU A 376 -10.72 26.51 19.85
C GLU A 376 -12.00 26.39 19.01
N ILE A 377 -12.68 25.23 19.14
CA ILE A 377 -13.88 24.90 18.34
C ILE A 377 -14.98 25.96 18.41
N GLU A 378 -15.05 26.74 19.50
CA GLU A 378 -15.98 27.83 19.69
C GLU A 378 -15.77 29.02 18.71
N LYS A 379 -14.62 29.12 18.10
CA LYS A 379 -14.31 30.14 17.10
C LYS A 379 -14.68 29.75 15.67
N ALA A 380 -15.02 28.50 15.44
CA ALA A 380 -15.47 28.04 14.13
C ALA A 380 -16.83 28.66 13.76
N HIS A 381 -17.05 28.87 12.45
CA HIS A 381 -18.32 29.35 11.94
C HIS A 381 -19.43 28.33 12.13
#